data_a5d0c70d6dfef294cbd4b1332f308cbc
#
_entry.id   a5d0c70d6dfef294cbd4b1332f308cbc
#
_cell.length_a   1.000
_cell.length_b   1.000
_cell.length_c   1.000
_cell.angle_alpha   90.00
_cell.angle_beta   90.00
_cell.angle_gamma   90.00
#
_symmetry.space_group_name_H-M   'P 1'
#
loop_
_entity.id
_entity.type
_entity.pdbx_description
1 polymer ?
#
loop_
_entity_poly.entity_id
_entity_poly.type
_entity_poly.pdbx_seq_one_letter_code
_entity_poly.pdbx_strand_id
1 'polypeptide(L)'
;MITLNELLASRDARHATQQKLLAEHSGKTLVCLTVVMPGSVKRNHQSLTAAHAAVEAMRKAFGIKENKGLSTLETLENLVPLENPEPPAPTLLELDLETGYEAYLITPIPLLEAKRIAVNIEDTHPLGRLFDIDIINADGVPVSRDAIGEKPRRCLVCDHEARYCMRMRWHTQEEIWAKINEMVDSYVEARKS
;
A
#
# COMPACT_ATOMS: atom_id res chain seq x y z
N MET A 1 1.39 -11.33 -19.11
CA MET A 1 0.10 -10.60 -18.99
C MET A 1 -0.80 -11.39 -18.07
N ILE A 2 -1.35 -10.74 -17.06
CA ILE A 2 -2.20 -11.36 -16.04
C ILE A 2 -3.61 -11.52 -16.59
N THR A 3 -4.19 -12.69 -16.42
CA THR A 3 -5.58 -13.00 -16.78
C THR A 3 -6.55 -12.46 -15.71
N LEU A 4 -7.83 -12.36 -16.06
CA LEU A 4 -8.87 -11.97 -15.12
C LEU A 4 -8.95 -12.94 -13.93
N ASN A 5 -8.83 -14.24 -14.18
CA ASN A 5 -8.90 -15.27 -13.12
C ASN A 5 -7.74 -15.13 -12.14
N GLU A 6 -6.52 -14.90 -12.61
CA GLU A 6 -5.35 -14.65 -11.74
C GLU A 6 -5.53 -13.38 -10.92
N LEU A 7 -6.11 -12.34 -11.50
CA LEU A 7 -6.39 -11.10 -10.76
C LEU A 7 -7.46 -11.30 -9.68
N LEU A 8 -8.50 -12.08 -9.95
CA LEU A 8 -9.54 -12.40 -8.96
C LEU A 8 -8.96 -13.27 -7.85
N ALA A 9 -8.21 -14.31 -8.19
CA ALA A 9 -7.52 -15.17 -7.20
C ALA A 9 -6.55 -14.36 -6.30
N SER A 10 -5.83 -13.40 -6.87
CA SER A 10 -4.97 -12.50 -6.08
C SER A 10 -5.75 -11.62 -5.10
N ARG A 11 -6.94 -11.14 -5.49
CA ARG A 11 -7.82 -10.37 -4.59
C ARG A 11 -8.33 -11.24 -3.44
N ASP A 12 -8.72 -12.47 -3.72
CA ASP A 12 -9.18 -13.41 -2.71
C ASP A 12 -8.06 -13.77 -1.73
N ALA A 13 -6.86 -14.02 -2.25
CA ALA A 13 -5.66 -14.27 -1.44
C ALA A 13 -5.30 -13.07 -0.55
N ARG A 14 -5.39 -11.84 -1.09
CA ARG A 14 -5.20 -10.61 -0.32
C ARG A 14 -6.20 -10.49 0.81
N HIS A 15 -7.48 -10.73 0.52
CA HIS A 15 -8.54 -10.70 1.54
C HIS A 15 -8.29 -11.75 2.63
N ALA A 16 -7.92 -12.97 2.26
CA ALA A 16 -7.59 -14.04 3.22
C ALA A 16 -6.39 -13.64 4.10
N THR A 17 -5.34 -13.03 3.51
CA THR A 17 -4.19 -12.51 4.26
C THR A 17 -4.61 -11.41 5.24
N GLN A 18 -5.46 -10.48 4.84
CA GLN A 18 -5.99 -9.44 5.72
C GLN A 18 -6.76 -10.03 6.91
N GLN A 19 -7.66 -11.00 6.66
CA GLN A 19 -8.43 -11.66 7.72
C GLN A 19 -7.52 -12.42 8.70
N LYS A 20 -6.52 -13.13 8.19
CA LYS A 20 -5.53 -13.82 9.01
C LYS A 20 -4.79 -12.84 9.92
N LEU A 21 -4.23 -11.76 9.36
CA LEU A 21 -3.49 -10.75 10.11
C LEU A 21 -4.34 -10.05 11.16
N LEU A 22 -5.61 -9.74 10.86
CA LEU A 22 -6.54 -9.14 11.82
C LEU A 22 -6.86 -10.09 12.98
N ALA A 23 -7.03 -11.40 12.70
CA ALA A 23 -7.29 -12.40 13.72
C ALA A 23 -6.07 -12.63 14.64
N GLU A 24 -4.85 -12.68 14.07
CA GLU A 24 -3.60 -12.90 14.80
C GLU A 24 -3.18 -11.67 15.63
N HIS A 25 -3.59 -10.47 15.22
CA HIS A 25 -3.17 -9.20 15.83
C HIS A 25 -4.36 -8.36 16.32
N SER A 26 -5.28 -8.99 17.07
CA SER A 26 -6.45 -8.31 17.63
C SER A 26 -6.07 -7.03 18.38
N GLY A 27 -6.84 -5.97 18.16
CA GLY A 27 -6.61 -4.65 18.79
C GLY A 27 -5.49 -3.82 18.17
N LYS A 28 -4.84 -4.30 17.10
CA LYS A 28 -3.89 -3.54 16.29
C LYS A 28 -4.55 -3.02 15.03
N THR A 29 -3.90 -2.05 14.39
CA THR A 29 -4.31 -1.50 13.10
C THR A 29 -3.57 -2.22 11.98
N LEU A 30 -4.30 -2.68 10.98
CA LEU A 30 -3.74 -3.24 9.76
C LEU A 30 -3.68 -2.16 8.67
N VAL A 31 -2.49 -1.96 8.12
CA VAL A 31 -2.21 -1.09 6.97
C VAL A 31 -1.87 -1.97 5.78
N CYS A 32 -2.54 -1.80 4.66
CA CYS A 32 -2.30 -2.53 3.41
C CYS A 32 -1.83 -1.57 2.34
N LEU A 33 -0.73 -1.89 1.67
CA LEU A 33 -0.23 -1.17 0.52
C LEU A 33 -0.44 -1.99 -0.74
N THR A 34 -0.96 -1.34 -1.78
CA THR A 34 -0.85 -1.80 -3.17
C THR A 34 -0.42 -0.64 -4.06
N VAL A 35 -0.04 -0.94 -5.32
CA VAL A 35 0.37 0.07 -6.29
C VAL A 35 -0.62 0.12 -7.44
N VAL A 36 -1.06 1.34 -7.78
CA VAL A 36 -2.00 1.58 -8.87
C VAL A 36 -1.29 1.45 -10.21
N MET A 37 -1.57 0.36 -10.95
CA MET A 37 -1.05 0.13 -12.30
C MET A 37 -2.17 -0.17 -13.29
N PRO A 38 -2.28 0.56 -14.42
CA PRO A 38 -3.29 0.30 -15.44
C PRO A 38 -2.99 -0.96 -16.24
N GLY A 39 -4.03 -1.57 -16.82
CA GLY A 39 -3.89 -2.72 -17.72
C GLY A 39 -3.56 -4.03 -17.01
N SER A 40 -3.03 -4.99 -17.82
CA SER A 40 -2.79 -6.38 -17.41
C SER A 40 -1.34 -6.66 -16.96
N VAL A 41 -0.44 -5.68 -17.07
CA VAL A 41 0.94 -5.80 -16.56
C VAL A 41 1.02 -5.07 -15.22
N LYS A 42 1.07 -5.83 -14.14
CA LYS A 42 1.07 -5.29 -12.77
C LYS A 42 2.46 -5.22 -12.15
N ARG A 43 3.38 -6.07 -12.60
CA ARG A 43 4.77 -6.09 -12.16
C ARG A 43 5.67 -5.59 -13.30
N ASN A 44 6.28 -4.44 -13.11
CA ASN A 44 7.21 -3.80 -14.03
C ASN A 44 8.12 -2.81 -13.27
N HIS A 45 9.03 -2.15 -13.99
CA HIS A 45 9.95 -1.18 -13.38
C HIS A 45 9.20 -0.06 -12.61
N GLN A 46 8.15 0.52 -13.20
CA GLN A 46 7.39 1.61 -12.59
C GLN A 46 6.69 1.17 -11.31
N SER A 47 6.06 -0.02 -11.32
CA SER A 47 5.37 -0.54 -10.15
C SER A 47 6.32 -0.86 -9.00
N LEU A 48 7.49 -1.46 -9.30
CA LEU A 48 8.50 -1.77 -8.29
C LEU A 48 9.15 -0.51 -7.73
N THR A 49 9.45 0.48 -8.56
CA THR A 49 9.95 1.78 -8.09
C THR A 49 8.94 2.46 -7.16
N ALA A 50 7.66 2.49 -7.54
CA ALA A 50 6.61 3.04 -6.71
C ALA A 50 6.41 2.25 -5.41
N ALA A 51 6.45 0.92 -5.46
CA ALA A 51 6.30 0.06 -4.30
C ALA A 51 7.42 0.28 -3.26
N HIS A 52 8.67 0.25 -3.71
CA HIS A 52 9.81 0.48 -2.82
C HIS A 52 9.78 1.89 -2.19
N ALA A 53 9.42 2.92 -2.98
CA ALA A 53 9.25 4.27 -2.48
C ALA A 53 8.10 4.37 -1.44
N ALA A 54 6.99 3.68 -1.67
CA ALA A 54 5.88 3.62 -0.72
C ALA A 54 6.27 2.93 0.59
N VAL A 55 6.97 1.79 0.51
CA VAL A 55 7.49 1.07 1.67
C VAL A 55 8.47 1.93 2.47
N GLU A 56 9.41 2.63 1.81
CA GLU A 56 10.33 3.56 2.45
C GLU A 56 9.57 4.68 3.20
N ALA A 57 8.58 5.29 2.54
CA ALA A 57 7.73 6.32 3.14
C ALA A 57 6.92 5.78 4.33
N MET A 58 6.35 4.59 4.22
CA MET A 58 5.63 3.94 5.31
C MET A 58 6.56 3.61 6.49
N ARG A 59 7.74 3.04 6.24
CA ARG A 59 8.74 2.76 7.30
C ARG A 59 9.06 4.02 8.09
N LYS A 60 9.30 5.13 7.41
CA LYS A 60 9.61 6.43 8.03
C LYS A 60 8.41 6.97 8.83
N ALA A 61 7.21 6.99 8.23
CA ALA A 61 6.03 7.64 8.82
C ALA A 61 5.42 6.83 9.98
N PHE A 62 5.48 5.50 9.92
CA PHE A 62 5.00 4.59 10.97
C PHE A 62 6.08 4.20 11.99
N GLY A 63 7.29 4.75 11.89
CA GLY A 63 8.36 4.51 12.86
C GLY A 63 8.91 3.08 12.84
N ILE A 64 8.91 2.42 11.68
CA ILE A 64 9.40 1.05 11.54
C ILE A 64 10.93 1.09 11.49
N LYS A 65 11.59 0.53 12.49
CA LYS A 65 13.06 0.36 12.49
C LYS A 65 13.44 -0.69 11.45
N GLU A 66 14.50 -0.43 10.69
CA GLU A 66 15.08 -1.43 9.81
C GLU A 66 15.65 -2.59 10.65
N ASN A 67 14.92 -3.69 10.71
CA ASN A 67 15.52 -4.96 11.11
C ASN A 67 16.27 -5.50 9.88
N LYS A 68 17.59 -5.39 9.88
CA LYS A 68 18.44 -6.11 8.91
C LYS A 68 18.24 -7.62 9.15
N GLY A 69 17.34 -8.24 8.41
CA GLY A 69 17.26 -9.69 8.34
C GLY A 69 15.91 -10.36 8.63
N LEU A 70 14.77 -9.87 8.08
CA LEU A 70 13.56 -10.67 8.07
C LEU A 70 12.85 -10.54 6.72
N SER A 71 13.34 -11.27 5.75
CA SER A 71 12.62 -11.55 4.50
C SER A 71 12.33 -13.04 4.49
N THR A 72 11.14 -13.45 4.89
CA THR A 72 10.38 -14.60 4.37
C THR A 72 9.28 -15.02 5.36
N LEU A 73 8.21 -15.61 4.86
CA LEU A 73 7.08 -16.21 5.60
C LEU A 73 7.50 -17.20 6.73
N GLU A 74 8.73 -17.69 6.74
CA GLU A 74 9.26 -18.66 7.72
C GLU A 74 9.48 -18.08 9.12
N THR A 75 9.52 -16.75 9.27
CA THR A 75 9.85 -16.09 10.56
C THR A 75 8.65 -15.81 11.45
N LEU A 76 7.42 -16.01 10.98
CA LEU A 76 6.21 -15.85 11.80
C LEU A 76 5.98 -17.05 12.74
N GLU A 77 6.58 -18.21 12.48
CA GLU A 77 6.36 -19.42 13.26
C GLU A 77 7.29 -19.59 14.49
N ASN A 78 8.32 -18.75 14.63
CA ASN A 78 9.38 -18.90 15.64
C ASN A 78 9.46 -17.78 16.69
N LEU A 79 8.37 -17.05 16.96
CA LEU A 79 8.35 -16.08 18.06
C LEU A 79 8.16 -16.77 19.40
N VAL A 80 9.27 -17.05 20.08
CA VAL A 80 9.28 -17.50 21.49
C VAL A 80 8.76 -16.33 22.36
N PRO A 81 7.80 -16.56 23.30
CA PRO A 81 7.31 -15.51 24.20
C PRO A 81 8.41 -15.04 25.14
N LEU A 82 8.81 -13.78 25.05
CA LEU A 82 9.69 -13.14 26.06
C LEU A 82 8.84 -12.63 27.23
N GLU A 83 9.30 -12.91 28.44
CA GLU A 83 8.66 -12.54 29.74
C GLU A 83 8.80 -11.04 30.06
N ASN A 84 8.37 -10.16 29.22
CA ASN A 84 7.98 -8.75 29.42
C ASN A 84 7.74 -8.16 28.04
N PRO A 85 6.51 -8.06 27.55
CA PRO A 85 6.27 -7.55 26.22
C PRO A 85 6.38 -6.02 26.23
N GLU A 86 7.50 -5.51 25.76
CA GLU A 86 7.43 -4.23 25.04
C GLU A 86 6.37 -4.40 23.93
N PRO A 87 5.56 -3.35 23.66
CA PRO A 87 4.58 -3.46 22.58
C PRO A 87 5.29 -3.94 21.32
N PRO A 88 4.84 -5.02 20.69
CA PRO A 88 5.55 -5.61 19.57
C PRO A 88 5.80 -4.54 18.51
N ALA A 89 7.06 -4.43 18.11
CA ALA A 89 7.46 -3.48 17.07
C ALA A 89 6.56 -3.66 15.84
N PRO A 90 6.26 -2.58 15.10
CA PRO A 90 5.47 -2.68 13.87
C PRO A 90 6.09 -3.73 12.94
N THR A 91 5.29 -4.71 12.51
CA THR A 91 5.75 -5.78 11.63
C THR A 91 5.30 -5.51 10.21
N LEU A 92 6.24 -5.46 9.27
CA LEU A 92 5.98 -5.23 7.84
C LEU A 92 6.26 -6.51 7.06
N LEU A 93 5.23 -7.03 6.39
CA LEU A 93 5.31 -8.13 5.44
C LEU A 93 5.24 -7.56 4.01
N GLU A 94 6.15 -7.96 3.13
CA GLU A 94 6.24 -7.50 1.75
C GLU A 94 6.13 -8.69 0.80
N LEU A 95 5.29 -8.59 -0.24
CA LEU A 95 5.04 -9.62 -1.24
C LEU A 95 5.21 -9.01 -2.64
N ASP A 96 6.28 -9.41 -3.34
CA ASP A 96 6.51 -9.04 -4.75
C ASP A 96 5.89 -10.11 -5.66
N LEU A 97 4.66 -9.88 -6.11
CA LEU A 97 3.87 -10.83 -6.91
C LEU A 97 3.76 -10.36 -8.36
N GLU A 98 3.61 -11.31 -9.29
CA GLU A 98 3.29 -10.98 -10.70
C GLU A 98 1.97 -10.20 -10.83
N THR A 99 1.02 -10.45 -9.92
CA THR A 99 -0.27 -9.74 -9.86
C THR A 99 -0.20 -8.34 -9.24
N GLY A 100 0.97 -7.91 -8.81
CA GLY A 100 1.27 -6.62 -8.19
C GLY A 100 1.97 -6.75 -6.85
N TYR A 101 2.60 -5.68 -6.42
CA TYR A 101 3.26 -5.61 -5.13
C TYR A 101 2.24 -5.35 -4.02
N GLU A 102 2.38 -6.07 -2.93
CA GLU A 102 1.57 -5.91 -1.73
C GLU A 102 2.47 -5.76 -0.49
N ALA A 103 2.09 -4.90 0.43
CA ALA A 103 2.71 -4.89 1.75
C ALA A 103 1.66 -4.74 2.85
N TYR A 104 1.92 -5.35 3.99
CA TYR A 104 1.04 -5.38 5.15
C TYR A 104 1.81 -4.95 6.38
N LEU A 105 1.31 -3.94 7.07
CA LEU A 105 1.90 -3.43 8.30
C LEU A 105 0.91 -3.59 9.44
N ILE A 106 1.35 -4.23 10.51
CA ILE A 106 0.63 -4.26 11.79
C ILE A 106 1.26 -3.21 12.71
N THR A 107 0.44 -2.29 13.19
CA THR A 107 0.89 -1.17 14.04
C THR A 107 -0.03 -0.96 15.25
N PRO A 108 0.51 -0.51 16.41
CA PRO A 108 -0.31 -0.10 17.54
C PRO A 108 -0.94 1.28 17.37
N ILE A 109 -0.61 2.02 16.29
CA ILE A 109 -1.17 3.36 16.03
C ILE A 109 -2.69 3.25 15.85
N PRO A 110 -3.49 4.13 16.52
CA PRO A 110 -4.94 4.11 16.39
C PRO A 110 -5.42 4.28 14.94
N LEU A 111 -6.52 3.63 14.59
CA LEU A 111 -7.07 3.50 13.25
C LEU A 111 -7.16 4.84 12.47
N LEU A 112 -7.76 5.88 13.08
CA LEU A 112 -7.92 7.17 12.41
C LEU A 112 -6.61 7.96 12.30
N GLU A 113 -5.69 7.76 13.23
CA GLU A 113 -4.36 8.36 13.16
C GLU A 113 -3.53 7.67 12.04
N ALA A 114 -3.56 6.34 11.97
CA ALA A 114 -2.95 5.60 10.87
C ALA A 114 -3.54 6.04 9.50
N LYS A 115 -4.85 6.33 9.44
CA LYS A 115 -5.47 6.85 8.21
C LYS A 115 -4.95 8.23 7.84
N ARG A 116 -4.75 9.14 8.80
CA ARG A 116 -4.13 10.46 8.53
C ARG A 116 -2.70 10.31 8.00
N ILE A 117 -1.90 9.42 8.59
CA ILE A 117 -0.55 9.13 8.14
C ILE A 117 -0.56 8.62 6.69
N ALA A 118 -1.42 7.64 6.38
CA ALA A 118 -1.55 7.07 5.04
C ALA A 118 -1.94 8.14 4.01
N VAL A 119 -2.96 8.95 4.29
CA VAL A 119 -3.39 10.05 3.42
C VAL A 119 -2.30 11.08 3.23
N ASN A 120 -1.57 11.44 4.28
CA ASN A 120 -0.44 12.37 4.16
C ASN A 120 0.65 11.82 3.24
N ILE A 121 1.01 10.53 3.34
CA ILE A 121 1.96 9.89 2.42
C ILE A 121 1.45 9.97 0.97
N GLU A 122 0.20 9.58 0.73
CA GLU A 122 -0.41 9.60 -0.61
C GLU A 122 -0.47 11.01 -1.23
N ASP A 123 -0.67 12.05 -0.42
CA ASP A 123 -0.87 13.41 -0.88
C ASP A 123 0.45 14.22 -0.99
N THR A 124 1.48 13.87 -0.23
CA THR A 124 2.74 14.65 -0.18
C THR A 124 3.93 13.98 -0.85
N HIS A 125 3.94 12.65 -0.99
CA HIS A 125 5.06 11.96 -1.64
C HIS A 125 5.01 12.16 -3.18
N PRO A 126 6.15 12.37 -3.87
CA PRO A 126 6.19 12.56 -5.33
C PRO A 126 5.49 11.45 -6.13
N LEU A 127 5.58 10.20 -5.67
CA LEU A 127 4.89 9.05 -6.24
C LEU A 127 3.60 8.68 -5.50
N GLY A 128 3.15 9.47 -4.54
CA GLY A 128 2.04 9.13 -3.65
C GLY A 128 0.72 8.87 -4.37
N ARG A 129 0.55 9.46 -5.57
CA ARG A 129 -0.62 9.19 -6.43
C ARG A 129 -0.67 7.75 -6.96
N LEU A 130 0.45 7.06 -6.97
CA LEU A 130 0.56 5.65 -7.36
C LEU A 130 0.39 4.71 -6.16
N PHE A 131 0.44 5.21 -4.94
CA PHE A 131 0.25 4.42 -3.72
C PHE A 131 -1.24 4.23 -3.44
N ASP A 132 -1.62 3.07 -2.99
CA ASP A 132 -2.96 2.76 -2.51
C ASP A 132 -2.80 2.15 -1.11
N ILE A 133 -2.87 3.04 -0.09
CA ILE A 133 -2.61 2.70 1.31
C ILE A 133 -3.95 2.64 2.04
N ASP A 134 -4.46 1.43 2.20
CA ASP A 134 -5.69 1.16 2.92
C ASP A 134 -5.43 0.87 4.40
N ILE A 135 -6.22 1.50 5.26
CA ILE A 135 -6.29 1.19 6.69
C ILE A 135 -7.52 0.33 6.90
N ILE A 136 -7.33 -0.89 7.40
CA ILE A 136 -8.39 -1.88 7.54
C ILE A 136 -8.82 -1.94 9.01
N ASN A 137 -10.13 -1.79 9.26
CA ASN A 137 -10.69 -1.91 10.60
C ASN A 137 -10.83 -3.40 11.03
N ALA A 138 -11.26 -3.61 12.27
CA ALA A 138 -11.42 -4.97 12.83
C ALA A 138 -12.45 -5.84 12.08
N ASP A 139 -13.37 -5.21 11.35
CA ASP A 139 -14.38 -5.90 10.53
C ASP A 139 -13.87 -6.23 9.12
N GLY A 140 -12.61 -5.94 8.80
CA GLY A 140 -12.04 -6.14 7.49
C GLY A 140 -12.43 -5.07 6.46
N VAL A 141 -12.95 -3.92 6.89
CA VAL A 141 -13.44 -2.86 6.01
C VAL A 141 -12.43 -1.71 5.94
N PRO A 142 -12.06 -1.24 4.73
CA PRO A 142 -11.19 -0.08 4.57
C PRO A 142 -11.81 1.21 5.11
N VAL A 143 -11.05 1.97 5.89
CA VAL A 143 -11.44 3.29 6.40
C VAL A 143 -11.40 4.31 5.26
N SER A 144 -12.50 5.04 5.05
CA SER A 144 -12.59 6.07 4.02
C SER A 144 -11.84 7.36 4.42
N ARG A 145 -11.54 8.21 3.43
CA ARG A 145 -11.00 9.56 3.70
C ARG A 145 -12.00 10.45 4.43
N ASP A 146 -13.31 10.28 4.20
CA ASP A 146 -14.37 11.01 4.89
C ASP A 146 -14.35 10.78 6.41
N ALA A 147 -13.92 9.60 6.87
CA ALA A 147 -13.83 9.29 8.31
C ALA A 147 -12.86 10.21 9.07
N ILE A 148 -11.96 10.89 8.36
CA ILE A 148 -10.99 11.85 8.90
C ILE A 148 -11.22 13.26 8.37
N GLY A 149 -12.32 13.52 7.66
CA GLY A 149 -12.68 14.83 7.09
C GLY A 149 -11.89 15.22 5.86
N GLU A 150 -11.20 14.28 5.22
CA GLU A 150 -10.38 14.54 4.04
C GLU A 150 -11.16 14.39 2.73
N LYS A 151 -10.75 15.16 1.72
CA LYS A 151 -11.36 15.15 0.39
C LYS A 151 -11.12 13.82 -0.33
N PRO A 152 -12.02 13.44 -1.25
CA PRO A 152 -11.81 12.31 -2.14
C PRO A 152 -10.48 12.44 -2.91
N ARG A 153 -9.90 11.28 -3.22
CA ARG A 153 -8.66 11.19 -3.98
C ARG A 153 -8.84 11.79 -5.38
N ARG A 154 -7.90 12.65 -5.80
CA ARG A 154 -7.91 13.23 -7.15
C ARG A 154 -7.44 12.23 -8.20
N CYS A 155 -7.83 12.46 -9.44
CA CYS A 155 -7.34 11.69 -10.59
C CYS A 155 -5.83 11.86 -10.76
N LEU A 156 -5.17 10.84 -11.31
CA LEU A 156 -3.74 10.86 -11.60
C LEU A 156 -3.39 11.87 -12.71
N VAL A 157 -4.28 12.03 -13.71
CA VAL A 157 -4.04 12.78 -14.94
C VAL A 157 -4.65 14.18 -14.88
N CYS A 158 -5.78 14.37 -14.18
CA CYS A 158 -6.50 15.64 -14.11
C CYS A 158 -7.01 15.97 -12.70
N ASP A 159 -7.65 17.13 -12.53
CA ASP A 159 -8.10 17.62 -11.22
C ASP A 159 -9.45 17.06 -10.74
N HIS A 160 -10.12 16.21 -11.52
CA HIS A 160 -11.36 15.57 -11.10
C HIS A 160 -11.10 14.52 -10.01
N GLU A 161 -12.18 14.08 -9.35
CA GLU A 161 -12.10 12.93 -8.45
C GLU A 161 -11.69 11.66 -9.21
N ALA A 162 -10.79 10.86 -8.63
CA ALA A 162 -10.30 9.63 -9.25
C ALA A 162 -11.44 8.66 -9.60
N ARG A 163 -12.43 8.52 -8.71
CA ARG A 163 -13.60 7.65 -8.94
C ARG A 163 -14.46 8.09 -10.13
N TYR A 164 -14.58 9.40 -10.36
CA TYR A 164 -15.27 9.93 -11.53
C TYR A 164 -14.57 9.51 -12.83
N CYS A 165 -13.27 9.80 -12.93
CA CYS A 165 -12.49 9.45 -14.12
C CYS A 165 -12.45 7.95 -14.38
N MET A 166 -12.39 7.13 -13.34
CA MET A 166 -12.43 5.65 -13.45
C MET A 166 -13.77 5.16 -14.00
N ARG A 167 -14.90 5.67 -13.47
CA ARG A 167 -16.25 5.28 -13.91
C ARG A 167 -16.54 5.71 -15.34
N MET A 168 -16.12 6.92 -15.68
CA MET A 168 -16.35 7.51 -17.01
C MET A 168 -15.34 7.06 -18.05
N ARG A 169 -14.28 6.33 -17.64
CA ARG A 169 -13.12 6.01 -18.50
C ARG A 169 -12.59 7.25 -19.20
N TRP A 170 -12.46 8.36 -18.42
CA TRP A 170 -12.20 9.70 -18.93
C TRP A 170 -10.85 9.85 -19.62
N HIS A 171 -9.88 9.01 -19.24
CA HIS A 171 -8.53 9.00 -19.79
C HIS A 171 -8.25 7.70 -20.50
N THR A 172 -7.47 7.76 -21.57
CA THR A 172 -6.94 6.58 -22.25
C THR A 172 -5.86 5.89 -21.41
N GLN A 173 -5.53 4.65 -21.74
CA GLN A 173 -4.43 3.96 -21.08
C GLN A 173 -3.09 4.63 -21.36
N GLU A 174 -2.91 5.16 -22.57
CA GLU A 174 -1.71 5.89 -23.01
C GLU A 174 -1.48 7.14 -22.16
N GLU A 175 -2.51 7.94 -21.92
CA GLU A 175 -2.44 9.14 -21.06
C GLU A 175 -2.06 8.78 -19.62
N ILE A 176 -2.65 7.72 -19.07
CA ILE A 176 -2.34 7.24 -17.73
C ILE A 176 -0.88 6.76 -17.65
N TRP A 177 -0.42 5.97 -18.64
CA TRP A 177 0.95 5.49 -18.69
C TRP A 177 1.97 6.61 -18.89
N ALA A 178 1.66 7.60 -19.75
CA ALA A 178 2.52 8.78 -19.94
C ALA A 178 2.73 9.50 -18.60
N LYS A 179 1.65 9.67 -17.81
CA LYS A 179 1.75 10.32 -16.50
C LYS A 179 2.52 9.49 -15.48
N ILE A 180 2.34 8.17 -15.46
CA ILE A 180 3.10 7.26 -14.58
C ILE A 180 4.60 7.34 -14.90
N ASN A 181 4.97 7.25 -16.18
CA ASN A 181 6.37 7.33 -16.60
C ASN A 181 6.99 8.67 -16.21
N GLU A 182 6.33 9.80 -16.53
CA GLU A 182 6.77 11.14 -16.12
C GLU A 182 7.07 11.21 -14.61
N MET A 183 6.15 10.71 -13.78
CA MET A 183 6.32 10.75 -12.32
C MET A 183 7.49 9.89 -11.86
N VAL A 184 7.60 8.66 -12.38
CA VAL A 184 8.66 7.72 -11.98
C VAL A 184 10.02 8.20 -12.44
N ASP A 185 10.15 8.67 -13.69
CA ASP A 185 11.40 9.17 -14.24
C ASP A 185 11.88 10.40 -13.45
N SER A 186 10.99 11.36 -13.19
CA SER A 186 11.31 12.55 -12.38
C SER A 186 11.75 12.19 -10.97
N TYR A 187 11.10 11.20 -10.34
CA TYR A 187 11.46 10.73 -9.00
C TYR A 187 12.85 10.07 -8.99
N VAL A 188 13.14 9.22 -9.97
CA VAL A 188 14.43 8.53 -10.08
C VAL A 188 15.57 9.53 -10.34
N GLU A 189 15.35 10.53 -11.19
CA GLU A 189 16.33 11.58 -11.48
C GLU A 189 16.64 12.43 -10.23
N ALA A 190 15.61 12.83 -9.50
CA ALA A 190 15.78 13.60 -8.26
C ALA A 190 16.57 12.86 -7.17
N ARG A 191 16.61 11.52 -7.19
CA ARG A 191 17.40 10.70 -6.23
C ARG A 191 18.85 10.44 -6.66
N LYS A 192 19.21 10.79 -7.89
CA LYS A 192 20.60 10.68 -8.39
C LYS A 192 21.42 11.95 -8.11
N SER A 193 20.73 13.06 -7.82
CA SER A 193 21.31 14.38 -7.52
C SER A 193 21.63 14.50 -6.03
#